data_577c86c513da3e7f459cce0ceabf83a8
#
_entry.id   577c86c513da3e7f459cce0ceabf83a8
#
_cell.length_a   1.000
_cell.length_b   1.000
_cell.length_c   1.000
_cell.angle_alpha   90.00
_cell.angle_beta   90.00
_cell.angle_gamma   90.00
#
_symmetry.space_group_name_H-M   'P 1'
#
loop_
_entity.id
_entity.type
_entity.pdbx_description
1 polymer ?
#
loop_
_entity_poly.entity_id
_entity_poly.type
_entity_poly.pdbx_seq_one_letter_code
_entity_poly.pdbx_strand_id
1 'polypeptide(L)'
;MISLKKLVTSTLALFLIVSPVFAFVPQPTPDVIGSTGVVRIPSADVIPYKNVDFGLDVGSNYAQDKFSLYYHFNLGVFQGMELGCVGMDNRMGAMQEGVFINMKYSLATDTSPYPLLLAIGVENLASFNRCDVYMMATKYFQNGVRLHFGFLGDFPGLTDSRFRPLGSLGLDAPVLSDNFYFLTDMLAGESLYELNLGFRWYISDTVALNLSGLNVLADDNRSAEDQAKDKDPKSILIGFSWINPL
;
A
#
# COMPACT_ATOMS: atom_id res chain seq x y z
N MET A 1 3.13 22.92 -22.94
CA MET A 1 3.40 21.52 -22.50
C MET A 1 4.52 21.55 -21.47
N ILE A 2 4.20 21.43 -20.20
CA ILE A 2 5.21 21.38 -19.12
C ILE A 2 5.86 20.00 -19.22
N SER A 3 7.19 19.95 -19.34
CA SER A 3 7.91 18.67 -19.37
C SER A 3 7.69 17.91 -18.07
N LEU A 4 7.35 16.64 -18.16
CA LEU A 4 7.14 15.73 -17.02
C LEU A 4 8.33 15.79 -16.02
N LYS A 5 9.57 15.94 -16.55
CA LYS A 5 10.78 16.15 -15.73
C LYS A 5 10.68 17.39 -14.83
N LYS A 6 10.16 18.52 -15.34
CA LYS A 6 10.03 19.76 -14.54
C LYS A 6 8.94 19.61 -13.50
N LEU A 7 7.85 18.90 -13.79
CA LEU A 7 6.77 18.65 -12.85
C LEU A 7 7.29 17.78 -11.69
N VAL A 8 7.96 16.67 -11.98
CA VAL A 8 8.54 15.76 -10.98
C VAL A 8 9.58 16.47 -10.11
N THR A 9 10.48 17.27 -10.71
CA THR A 9 11.52 18.00 -9.95
C THR A 9 10.91 19.09 -9.06
N SER A 10 9.89 19.80 -9.53
CA SER A 10 9.21 20.83 -8.74
C SER A 10 8.39 20.25 -7.60
N THR A 11 7.75 19.11 -7.81
CA THR A 11 6.99 18.41 -6.77
C THR A 11 7.95 17.85 -5.71
N LEU A 12 9.07 17.25 -6.10
CA LEU A 12 10.07 16.75 -5.17
C LEU A 12 10.71 17.90 -4.35
N ALA A 13 10.97 19.06 -4.97
CA ALA A 13 11.52 20.22 -4.29
C ALA A 13 10.53 20.84 -3.29
N LEU A 14 9.22 20.81 -3.58
CA LEU A 14 8.20 21.33 -2.68
C LEU A 14 8.09 20.50 -1.39
N PHE A 15 8.27 19.18 -1.48
CA PHE A 15 8.26 18.29 -0.31
C PHE A 15 9.45 18.45 0.63
N LEU A 16 10.57 18.99 0.15
CA LEU A 16 11.79 19.21 0.96
C LEU A 16 11.74 20.46 1.83
N ILE A 17 10.75 21.34 1.66
CA ILE A 17 10.67 22.66 2.33
C ILE A 17 9.76 22.65 3.57
N VAL A 18 8.98 21.59 3.80
CA VAL A 18 8.08 21.53 4.96
C VAL A 18 8.88 21.19 6.21
N SER A 19 9.08 22.19 7.07
CA SER A 19 9.78 22.04 8.35
C SER A 19 8.93 21.33 9.38
N PRO A 20 9.51 20.42 10.17
CA PRO A 20 8.78 19.65 11.17
C PRO A 20 8.60 20.45 12.45
N VAL A 21 7.43 20.39 13.00
CA VAL A 21 7.22 20.69 14.42
C VAL A 21 6.29 19.62 14.98
N PHE A 22 6.82 18.79 15.86
CA PHE A 22 6.15 17.76 16.64
C PHE A 22 6.03 16.38 16.01
N ALA A 23 6.49 15.42 16.79
CA ALA A 23 6.56 14.02 16.40
C ALA A 23 5.23 13.30 16.70
N PHE A 24 4.21 13.51 15.88
CA PHE A 24 3.18 12.49 15.75
C PHE A 24 3.84 11.27 15.08
N VAL A 25 3.85 10.15 15.77
CA VAL A 25 4.33 8.88 15.21
C VAL A 25 3.10 8.12 14.70
N PRO A 26 2.85 8.14 13.38
CA PRO A 26 1.71 7.44 12.83
C PRO A 26 1.85 5.94 13.11
N GLN A 27 0.76 5.33 13.53
CA GLN A 27 0.70 3.88 13.63
C GLN A 27 0.83 3.24 12.25
N PRO A 28 1.48 2.08 12.13
CA PRO A 28 1.49 1.33 10.89
C PRO A 28 0.06 1.01 10.46
N THR A 29 -0.31 1.44 9.27
CA THR A 29 -1.68 1.32 8.77
C THR A 29 -1.66 0.46 7.52
N PRO A 30 -2.63 -0.44 7.33
CA PRO A 30 -2.72 -1.27 6.14
C PRO A 30 -2.87 -0.47 4.85
N ASP A 31 -2.37 -1.06 3.78
CA ASP A 31 -2.69 -0.70 2.41
C ASP A 31 -4.03 -1.34 1.98
N VAL A 32 -4.46 -1.11 0.77
CA VAL A 32 -5.73 -1.64 0.23
C VAL A 32 -5.76 -3.18 0.18
N ILE A 33 -4.60 -3.84 0.12
CA ILE A 33 -4.50 -5.32 0.10
C ILE A 33 -4.37 -5.89 1.51
N GLY A 34 -4.40 -5.05 2.52
CA GLY A 34 -4.51 -5.43 3.91
C GLY A 34 -3.18 -5.65 4.65
N SER A 35 -2.03 -5.64 3.99
CA SER A 35 -0.74 -5.56 4.68
C SER A 35 -0.47 -4.15 5.16
N THR A 36 0.28 -3.95 6.26
CA THR A 36 0.75 -2.59 6.57
C THR A 36 1.54 -2.03 5.41
N GLY A 37 1.14 -0.82 4.91
CA GLY A 37 1.68 -0.31 3.65
C GLY A 37 1.36 1.15 3.35
N VAL A 38 1.60 1.54 2.11
CA VAL A 38 1.39 2.90 1.60
C VAL A 38 -0.03 3.02 1.03
N VAL A 39 -0.21 2.91 -0.28
CA VAL A 39 -1.54 2.84 -0.92
C VAL A 39 -1.81 1.41 -1.36
N ARG A 40 -0.89 0.84 -2.14
CA ARG A 40 -0.99 -0.51 -2.71
C ARG A 40 0.21 -1.39 -2.38
N ILE A 41 1.38 -0.82 -2.12
CA ILE A 41 2.57 -1.59 -1.80
C ILE A 41 2.73 -1.77 -0.29
N PRO A 42 3.16 -2.96 0.16
CA PRO A 42 3.52 -3.15 1.56
C PRO A 42 4.72 -2.27 1.96
N SER A 43 4.78 -1.88 3.22
CA SER A 43 5.94 -1.27 3.84
C SER A 43 6.74 -2.29 4.66
N ALA A 44 7.90 -1.89 5.20
CA ALA A 44 8.62 -2.74 6.15
C ALA A 44 8.12 -2.58 7.60
N ASP A 45 7.12 -1.74 7.84
CA ASP A 45 6.43 -1.65 9.10
C ASP A 45 5.54 -2.87 9.33
N VAL A 46 5.31 -3.19 10.60
CA VAL A 46 4.40 -4.25 11.03
C VAL A 46 3.50 -3.73 12.16
N ILE A 47 2.32 -4.30 12.28
CA ILE A 47 1.45 -4.04 13.44
C ILE A 47 2.22 -4.42 14.72
N PRO A 48 2.28 -3.53 15.72
CA PRO A 48 2.99 -3.81 16.96
C PRO A 48 2.47 -5.08 17.66
N TYR A 49 3.36 -5.81 18.31
CA TYR A 49 3.00 -7.01 19.07
C TYR A 49 1.85 -6.74 20.06
N LYS A 50 0.85 -7.62 20.09
CA LYS A 50 -0.39 -7.49 20.87
C LYS A 50 -1.28 -6.32 20.43
N ASN A 51 -1.18 -5.86 19.21
CA ASN A 51 -2.15 -4.96 18.63
C ASN A 51 -2.92 -5.68 17.53
N VAL A 52 -4.16 -5.25 17.35
CA VAL A 52 -5.01 -5.61 16.23
C VAL A 52 -5.27 -4.38 15.39
N ASP A 53 -5.43 -4.60 14.11
CA ASP A 53 -5.97 -3.63 13.18
C ASP A 53 -7.20 -4.21 12.49
N PHE A 54 -8.18 -3.37 12.31
CA PHE A 54 -9.37 -3.64 11.50
C PHE A 54 -9.60 -2.48 10.57
N GLY A 55 -9.87 -2.76 9.31
CA GLY A 55 -10.17 -1.72 8.34
C GLY A 55 -11.14 -2.14 7.25
N LEU A 56 -11.62 -1.11 6.57
CA LEU A 56 -12.61 -1.21 5.51
C LEU A 56 -12.30 -0.14 4.47
N ASP A 57 -12.20 -0.55 3.21
CA ASP A 57 -12.08 0.33 2.07
C ASP A 57 -13.23 0.08 1.10
N VAL A 58 -13.91 1.15 0.71
CA VAL A 58 -15.04 1.11 -0.22
C VAL A 58 -14.80 2.07 -1.37
N GLY A 59 -15.20 1.68 -2.56
CA GLY A 59 -15.03 2.56 -3.70
C GLY A 59 -15.60 2.05 -4.99
N SER A 60 -15.26 2.75 -6.05
CA SER A 60 -15.73 2.48 -7.39
C SER A 60 -14.56 2.32 -8.34
N ASN A 61 -14.68 1.35 -9.23
CA ASN A 61 -13.83 1.19 -10.38
C ASN A 61 -14.41 1.99 -11.55
N TYR A 62 -13.64 2.98 -12.03
CA TYR A 62 -14.09 3.86 -13.11
C TYR A 62 -14.32 3.14 -14.42
N ALA A 63 -13.51 2.12 -14.73
CA ALA A 63 -13.58 1.45 -16.02
C ALA A 63 -14.80 0.53 -16.17
N GLN A 64 -15.41 0.11 -15.07
CA GLN A 64 -16.44 -0.93 -15.10
C GLN A 64 -17.76 -0.52 -14.42
N ASP A 65 -17.85 0.69 -13.88
CA ASP A 65 -19.04 1.18 -13.14
C ASP A 65 -19.50 0.20 -12.05
N LYS A 66 -18.54 -0.32 -11.29
CA LYS A 66 -18.76 -1.33 -10.26
C LYS A 66 -18.22 -0.87 -8.91
N PHE A 67 -18.79 -1.43 -7.87
CA PHE A 67 -18.45 -1.16 -6.48
C PHE A 67 -17.42 -2.19 -5.97
N SER A 68 -16.42 -1.74 -5.24
CA SER A 68 -15.42 -2.57 -4.57
C SER A 68 -15.52 -2.40 -3.07
N LEU A 69 -15.42 -3.51 -2.37
CA LEU A 69 -15.33 -3.56 -0.93
C LEU A 69 -14.12 -4.40 -0.54
N TYR A 70 -13.23 -3.83 0.26
CA TYR A 70 -12.13 -4.52 0.90
C TYR A 70 -12.29 -4.40 2.40
N TYR A 71 -12.09 -5.49 3.11
CA TYR A 71 -12.02 -5.48 4.56
C TYR A 71 -10.79 -6.26 5.00
N HIS A 72 -10.09 -5.75 5.99
CA HIS A 72 -8.88 -6.38 6.47
C HIS A 72 -8.88 -6.47 7.99
N PHE A 73 -8.17 -7.47 8.46
CA PHE A 73 -7.89 -7.70 9.86
C PHE A 73 -6.43 -8.13 10.01
N ASN A 74 -5.66 -7.44 10.84
CA ASN A 74 -4.27 -7.76 11.08
C ASN A 74 -3.98 -7.88 12.57
N LEU A 75 -3.00 -8.71 12.89
CA LEU A 75 -2.58 -9.02 14.24
C LEU A 75 -1.05 -8.99 14.34
N GLY A 76 -0.51 -8.23 15.28
CA GLY A 76 0.88 -8.34 15.70
C GLY A 76 1.07 -9.58 16.58
N VAL A 77 1.46 -10.71 15.96
CA VAL A 77 1.50 -12.03 16.62
C VAL A 77 2.73 -12.20 17.50
N PHE A 78 3.87 -11.69 17.00
CA PHE A 78 5.15 -11.65 17.69
C PHE A 78 5.82 -10.31 17.42
N GLN A 79 6.90 -10.05 18.16
CA GLN A 79 7.70 -8.85 17.87
C GLN A 79 8.27 -8.93 16.44
N GLY A 80 7.90 -7.97 15.63
CA GLY A 80 8.30 -7.90 14.22
C GLY A 80 7.48 -8.79 13.26
N MET A 81 6.42 -9.48 13.72
CA MET A 81 5.62 -10.34 12.87
C MET A 81 4.16 -9.92 12.84
N GLU A 82 3.65 -9.69 11.65
CA GLU A 82 2.26 -9.42 11.34
C GLU A 82 1.63 -10.60 10.61
N LEU A 83 0.45 -10.98 11.04
CA LEU A 83 -0.41 -11.92 10.34
C LEU A 83 -1.74 -11.22 10.08
N GLY A 84 -2.18 -11.24 8.83
CA GLY A 84 -3.40 -10.58 8.43
C GLY A 84 -4.29 -11.44 7.54
N CYS A 85 -5.52 -11.01 7.40
CA CYS A 85 -6.40 -11.48 6.35
C CYS A 85 -7.08 -10.29 5.70
N VAL A 86 -7.29 -10.39 4.40
CA VAL A 86 -8.07 -9.45 3.60
C VAL A 86 -9.21 -10.20 2.92
N GLY A 87 -10.38 -9.63 3.00
CA GLY A 87 -11.54 -10.08 2.22
C GLY A 87 -11.84 -9.06 1.15
N MET A 88 -12.21 -9.55 -0.02
CA MET A 88 -12.60 -8.73 -1.16
C MET A 88 -13.96 -9.19 -1.64
N ASP A 89 -14.93 -8.27 -1.67
CA ASP A 89 -16.15 -8.42 -2.44
C ASP A 89 -15.98 -7.63 -3.72
N ASN A 90 -15.64 -8.33 -4.77
CA ASN A 90 -15.41 -7.73 -6.06
C ASN A 90 -16.44 -8.25 -7.07
N ARG A 91 -17.60 -7.66 -7.06
CA ARG A 91 -18.64 -7.89 -8.10
C ARG A 91 -18.15 -7.44 -9.48
N MET A 92 -16.88 -7.20 -9.64
CA MET A 92 -16.24 -6.54 -10.76
C MET A 92 -15.47 -7.47 -11.70
N GLY A 93 -15.50 -8.76 -11.50
CA GLY A 93 -15.08 -9.74 -12.49
C GLY A 93 -13.57 -9.96 -12.69
N ALA A 94 -12.69 -9.13 -12.18
CA ALA A 94 -11.24 -9.29 -12.34
C ALA A 94 -10.52 -9.77 -11.07
N MET A 95 -11.04 -9.47 -9.89
CA MET A 95 -10.52 -9.98 -8.64
C MET A 95 -11.39 -11.10 -8.08
N GLN A 96 -10.76 -12.05 -7.46
CA GLN A 96 -11.43 -13.20 -6.89
C GLN A 96 -12.12 -12.79 -5.58
N GLU A 97 -13.40 -13.11 -5.44
CA GLU A 97 -14.07 -13.07 -4.14
C GLU A 97 -13.43 -14.08 -3.20
N GLY A 98 -13.20 -13.68 -1.96
CA GLY A 98 -12.64 -14.57 -0.95
C GLY A 98 -12.00 -13.86 0.20
N VAL A 99 -11.41 -14.66 1.09
CA VAL A 99 -10.57 -14.22 2.18
C VAL A 99 -9.16 -14.76 1.95
N PHE A 100 -8.20 -13.88 1.95
CA PHE A 100 -6.79 -14.21 1.69
C PHE A 100 -5.95 -13.91 2.91
N ILE A 101 -4.86 -14.62 3.06
CA ILE A 101 -3.95 -14.50 4.20
C ILE A 101 -2.73 -13.69 3.77
N ASN A 102 -2.35 -12.73 4.60
CA ASN A 102 -1.13 -11.96 4.49
C ASN A 102 -0.22 -12.27 5.67
N MET A 103 1.07 -12.34 5.42
CA MET A 103 2.07 -12.55 6.47
C MET A 103 3.30 -11.70 6.18
N LYS A 104 3.79 -11.01 7.21
CA LYS A 104 4.98 -10.16 7.12
C LYS A 104 5.88 -10.37 8.33
N TYR A 105 7.17 -10.35 8.09
CA TYR A 105 8.18 -10.36 9.13
C TYR A 105 9.20 -9.25 8.90
N SER A 106 9.37 -8.39 9.89
CA SER A 106 10.42 -7.36 9.91
C SER A 106 11.75 -8.00 10.30
N LEU A 107 12.75 -7.88 9.42
CA LEU A 107 14.02 -8.57 9.53
C LEU A 107 15.07 -7.80 10.33
N ALA A 108 15.03 -6.48 10.27
CA ALA A 108 16.03 -5.64 10.89
C ALA A 108 15.40 -4.37 11.43
N THR A 109 15.81 -4.02 12.62
CA THR A 109 15.50 -2.73 13.22
C THR A 109 16.81 -2.07 13.59
N ASP A 110 17.05 -0.93 13.01
CA ASP A 110 18.06 0.00 13.48
C ASP A 110 17.52 0.66 14.75
N THR A 111 18.35 0.83 15.77
CA THR A 111 17.98 1.53 17.01
C THR A 111 18.06 3.04 16.90
N SER A 112 18.34 3.56 15.71
CA SER A 112 18.35 4.99 15.44
C SER A 112 16.93 5.58 15.52
N PRO A 113 16.78 6.87 15.84
CA PRO A 113 15.47 7.53 15.79
C PRO A 113 14.87 7.59 14.38
N TYR A 114 15.68 7.34 13.35
CA TYR A 114 15.27 7.31 11.94
C TYR A 114 15.73 6.02 11.27
N PRO A 115 15.09 4.87 11.62
CA PRO A 115 15.58 3.57 11.23
C PRO A 115 15.45 3.30 9.72
N LEU A 116 16.27 2.36 9.25
CA LEU A 116 15.99 1.60 8.04
C LEU A 116 15.43 0.23 8.47
N LEU A 117 14.18 0.00 8.15
CA LEU A 117 13.52 -1.29 8.39
C LEU A 117 13.60 -2.16 7.13
N LEU A 118 13.73 -3.45 7.31
CA LEU A 118 13.64 -4.46 6.25
C LEU A 118 12.55 -5.45 6.60
N ALA A 119 11.76 -5.87 5.62
CA ALA A 119 10.75 -6.91 5.81
C ALA A 119 10.68 -7.85 4.61
N ILE A 120 10.29 -9.07 4.90
CA ILE A 120 9.83 -10.03 3.90
C ILE A 120 8.40 -10.41 4.21
N GLY A 121 7.64 -10.77 3.19
CA GLY A 121 6.27 -11.19 3.40
C GLY A 121 5.64 -11.84 2.18
N VAL A 122 4.40 -12.23 2.39
CA VAL A 122 3.53 -12.79 1.37
C VAL A 122 2.15 -12.15 1.49
N GLU A 123 1.55 -11.82 0.36
CA GLU A 123 0.17 -11.35 0.25
C GLU A 123 -0.65 -12.30 -0.59
N ASN A 124 -1.94 -12.34 -0.29
CA ASN A 124 -2.91 -13.16 -0.99
C ASN A 124 -2.56 -14.66 -0.99
N LEU A 125 -1.92 -15.14 0.06
CA LEU A 125 -1.70 -16.57 0.26
C LEU A 125 -3.05 -17.28 0.28
N ALA A 126 -3.14 -18.44 -0.35
CA ALA A 126 -4.37 -19.19 -0.59
C ALA A 126 -5.31 -18.61 -1.68
N SER A 127 -4.91 -17.55 -2.37
CA SER A 127 -5.59 -17.14 -3.59
C SER A 127 -5.27 -18.08 -4.75
N PHE A 128 -6.29 -18.47 -5.52
CA PHE A 128 -6.10 -19.27 -6.74
C PHE A 128 -5.56 -18.44 -7.90
N ASN A 129 -5.74 -17.13 -7.86
CA ASN A 129 -5.46 -16.26 -9.00
C ASN A 129 -4.27 -15.33 -8.76
N ARG A 130 -3.76 -15.22 -7.52
CA ARG A 130 -2.72 -14.27 -7.21
C ARG A 130 -2.08 -14.57 -5.87
N CYS A 131 -0.77 -14.64 -5.86
CA CYS A 131 0.03 -14.68 -4.65
C CYS A 131 1.26 -13.82 -4.89
N ASP A 132 1.57 -12.93 -3.96
CA ASP A 132 2.72 -12.05 -4.05
C ASP A 132 3.69 -12.39 -2.92
N VAL A 133 4.95 -12.61 -3.25
CA VAL A 133 6.04 -12.62 -2.28
C VAL A 133 6.82 -11.33 -2.41
N TYR A 134 7.28 -10.75 -1.31
CA TYR A 134 7.97 -9.47 -1.38
C TYR A 134 9.11 -9.33 -0.38
N MET A 135 10.01 -8.43 -0.71
CA MET A 135 11.04 -7.90 0.17
C MET A 135 11.00 -6.37 0.08
N MET A 136 10.78 -5.72 1.22
CA MET A 136 10.62 -4.28 1.31
C MET A 136 11.61 -3.66 2.29
N ALA A 137 12.02 -2.43 1.98
CA ALA A 137 12.75 -1.57 2.88
C ALA A 137 11.94 -0.28 3.11
N THR A 138 11.94 0.21 4.34
CA THR A 138 11.35 1.50 4.73
C THR A 138 12.41 2.34 5.42
N LYS A 139 12.70 3.51 4.87
CA LYS A 139 13.61 4.49 5.47
C LYS A 139 12.82 5.65 6.05
N TYR A 140 12.98 5.86 7.33
CA TYR A 140 12.44 7.02 8.05
C TYR A 140 13.37 8.22 7.94
N PHE A 141 12.78 9.40 7.81
CA PHE A 141 13.49 10.68 7.81
C PHE A 141 13.00 11.59 8.96
N GLN A 142 13.85 12.52 9.37
CA GLN A 142 13.61 13.40 10.51
C GLN A 142 12.33 14.25 10.40
N ASN A 143 11.90 14.57 9.19
CA ASN A 143 10.71 15.36 8.89
C ASN A 143 9.42 14.54 8.81
N GLY A 144 9.42 13.30 9.30
CA GLY A 144 8.26 12.40 9.26
C GLY A 144 8.00 11.75 7.90
N VAL A 145 8.79 12.09 6.88
CA VAL A 145 8.74 11.42 5.57
C VAL A 145 9.25 9.99 5.69
N ARG A 146 8.60 9.05 5.01
CA ARG A 146 9.03 7.66 4.86
C ARG A 146 9.18 7.32 3.38
N LEU A 147 10.28 6.69 3.04
CA LEU A 147 10.54 6.18 1.69
C LEU A 147 10.51 4.65 1.74
N HIS A 148 9.73 4.05 0.86
CA HIS A 148 9.56 2.61 0.75
C HIS A 148 10.08 2.14 -0.60
N PHE A 149 10.84 1.07 -0.62
CA PHE A 149 11.34 0.50 -1.86
C PHE A 149 11.59 -1.00 -1.71
N GLY A 150 11.44 -1.74 -2.80
CA GLY A 150 11.64 -3.18 -2.75
C GLY A 150 11.25 -3.88 -4.03
N PHE A 151 11.02 -5.17 -3.88
CA PHE A 151 10.64 -6.07 -4.96
C PHE A 151 9.44 -6.91 -4.54
N LEU A 152 8.51 -7.06 -5.49
CA LEU A 152 7.44 -8.03 -5.41
C LEU A 152 7.67 -9.10 -6.47
N GLY A 153 7.45 -10.34 -6.10
CA GLY A 153 7.32 -11.46 -7.02
C GLY A 153 5.85 -11.80 -7.15
N ASP A 154 5.24 -11.42 -8.26
CA ASP A 154 3.84 -11.69 -8.53
C ASP A 154 3.70 -13.05 -9.23
N PHE A 155 2.83 -13.89 -8.68
CA PHE A 155 2.42 -15.17 -9.24
C PHE A 155 0.95 -15.04 -9.66
N PRO A 156 0.67 -14.75 -10.95
CA PRO A 156 -0.67 -14.36 -11.39
C PRO A 156 -1.71 -15.48 -11.37
N GLY A 157 -1.40 -16.63 -10.80
CA GLY A 157 -2.34 -17.71 -10.54
C GLY A 157 -1.84 -19.11 -10.90
N LEU A 158 -2.64 -20.13 -10.57
CA LEU A 158 -2.31 -21.53 -10.83
C LEU A 158 -2.26 -21.88 -12.32
N THR A 159 -2.93 -21.11 -13.16
CA THR A 159 -3.01 -21.34 -14.61
C THR A 159 -1.89 -20.66 -15.39
N ASP A 160 -1.29 -19.61 -14.84
CA ASP A 160 -0.12 -18.94 -15.39
C ASP A 160 0.98 -18.93 -14.32
N SER A 161 1.84 -19.94 -14.38
CA SER A 161 2.94 -20.13 -13.42
C SER A 161 4.14 -19.20 -13.68
N ARG A 162 3.99 -18.19 -14.54
CA ARG A 162 5.08 -17.25 -14.83
C ARG A 162 5.26 -16.30 -13.66
N PHE A 163 6.43 -16.38 -13.06
CA PHE A 163 6.87 -15.39 -12.09
C PHE A 163 7.07 -14.03 -12.77
N ARG A 164 6.44 -12.99 -12.24
CA ARG A 164 6.62 -11.61 -12.71
C ARG A 164 7.34 -10.78 -11.64
N PRO A 165 8.61 -10.44 -11.85
CA PRO A 165 9.31 -9.54 -10.95
C PRO A 165 8.82 -8.10 -11.12
N LEU A 166 8.45 -7.44 -10.03
CA LEU A 166 8.04 -6.05 -9.98
C LEU A 166 8.94 -5.28 -9.02
N GLY A 167 9.47 -4.16 -9.47
CA GLY A 167 10.05 -3.16 -8.60
C GLY A 167 8.95 -2.32 -7.94
N SER A 168 9.14 -1.96 -6.68
CA SER A 168 8.22 -1.11 -5.93
C SER A 168 8.94 0.11 -5.35
N LEU A 169 8.28 1.26 -5.39
CA LEU A 169 8.74 2.49 -4.78
C LEU A 169 7.54 3.22 -4.20
N GLY A 170 7.66 3.71 -2.97
CA GLY A 170 6.59 4.46 -2.30
C GLY A 170 7.13 5.57 -1.44
N LEU A 171 6.30 6.54 -1.21
CA LEU A 171 6.55 7.69 -0.35
C LEU A 171 5.30 7.97 0.45
N ASP A 172 5.48 8.21 1.73
CA ASP A 172 4.50 8.92 2.52
C ASP A 172 5.14 10.12 3.22
N ALA A 173 4.42 11.22 3.21
CA ALA A 173 4.93 12.50 3.71
C ALA A 173 3.82 13.26 4.42
N PRO A 174 4.09 13.82 5.62
CA PRO A 174 3.15 14.71 6.28
C PRO A 174 2.97 15.97 5.43
N VAL A 175 1.72 16.38 5.23
CA VAL A 175 1.34 17.60 4.52
C VAL A 175 0.27 18.32 5.33
N LEU A 176 0.27 19.64 5.33
CA LEU A 176 -0.66 20.49 6.09
C LEU A 176 -0.58 20.35 7.63
N SER A 177 -0.41 19.15 8.17
CA SER A 177 -0.28 18.86 9.60
C SER A 177 0.42 17.52 9.81
N ASP A 178 0.88 17.26 11.04
CA ASP A 178 1.63 16.05 11.38
C ASP A 178 0.80 14.77 11.34
N ASN A 179 -0.52 14.88 11.32
CA ASN A 179 -1.46 13.78 11.27
C ASN A 179 -2.15 13.62 9.90
N PHE A 180 -1.77 14.41 8.89
CA PHE A 180 -2.32 14.32 7.55
C PHE A 180 -1.20 14.06 6.54
N TYR A 181 -1.25 12.89 5.88
CA TYR A 181 -0.21 12.38 4.99
C TYR A 181 -0.66 12.35 3.55
N PHE A 182 0.23 12.75 2.66
CA PHE A 182 0.17 12.41 1.25
C PHE A 182 0.90 11.09 1.03
N LEU A 183 0.27 10.19 0.29
CA LEU A 183 0.77 8.87 -0.03
C LEU A 183 0.92 8.74 -1.55
N THR A 184 1.99 8.12 -1.98
CA THR A 184 2.12 7.70 -3.37
C THR A 184 2.98 6.45 -3.45
N ASP A 185 2.62 5.54 -4.32
CA ASP A 185 3.44 4.40 -4.64
C ASP A 185 3.31 3.97 -6.10
N MET A 186 4.27 3.19 -6.54
CA MET A 186 4.29 2.64 -7.87
C MET A 186 4.81 1.21 -7.87
N LEU A 187 4.26 0.42 -8.78
CA LEU A 187 4.75 -0.88 -9.19
C LEU A 187 5.21 -0.80 -10.63
N ALA A 188 6.36 -1.36 -10.93
CA ALA A 188 6.91 -1.38 -12.28
C ALA A 188 7.57 -2.72 -12.59
N GLY A 189 7.29 -3.26 -13.77
CA GLY A 189 7.87 -4.49 -14.29
C GLY A 189 7.88 -4.50 -15.80
N GLU A 190 8.17 -5.64 -16.41
CA GLU A 190 8.34 -5.76 -17.87
C GLU A 190 7.09 -5.31 -18.66
N SER A 191 5.90 -5.58 -18.16
CA SER A 191 4.64 -5.27 -18.85
C SER A 191 3.62 -4.54 -17.95
N LEU A 192 4.04 -4.10 -16.77
CA LEU A 192 3.18 -3.48 -15.78
C LEU A 192 3.80 -2.15 -15.33
N TYR A 193 2.99 -1.13 -15.28
CA TYR A 193 3.30 0.13 -14.63
C TYR A 193 2.04 0.68 -13.97
N GLU A 194 2.04 0.73 -12.66
CA GLU A 194 0.94 1.27 -11.87
C GLU A 194 1.45 2.41 -11.00
N LEU A 195 0.71 3.51 -10.98
CA LEU A 195 0.92 4.63 -10.05
C LEU A 195 -0.32 4.78 -9.19
N ASN A 196 -0.11 4.80 -7.87
CA ASN A 196 -1.16 4.98 -6.89
C ASN A 196 -0.90 6.25 -6.10
N LEU A 197 -1.98 6.95 -5.75
CA LEU A 197 -1.95 8.19 -4.98
C LEU A 197 -2.96 8.09 -3.84
N GLY A 198 -2.66 8.75 -2.72
CA GLY A 198 -3.60 8.74 -1.60
C GLY A 198 -3.35 9.86 -0.60
N PHE A 199 -4.33 9.99 0.28
CA PHE A 199 -4.23 10.78 1.49
C PHE A 199 -4.65 9.93 2.68
N ARG A 200 -3.94 10.08 3.79
CA ARG A 200 -4.25 9.42 5.06
C ARG A 200 -4.34 10.46 6.15
N TRP A 201 -5.46 10.48 6.83
CA TRP A 201 -5.70 11.38 7.95
C TRP A 201 -5.86 10.57 9.24
N TYR A 202 -4.91 10.72 10.15
CA TYR A 202 -5.00 10.16 11.48
C TYR A 202 -5.89 11.08 12.34
N ILE A 203 -7.13 10.65 12.60
CA ILE A 203 -8.07 11.37 13.47
C ILE A 203 -7.61 11.25 14.92
N SER A 204 -7.03 10.12 15.28
CA SER A 204 -6.39 9.83 16.58
C SER A 204 -5.20 8.92 16.38
N ASP A 205 -4.49 8.59 17.46
CA ASP A 205 -3.36 7.65 17.43
C ASP A 205 -3.77 6.24 16.96
N THR A 206 -5.06 5.92 17.00
CA THR A 206 -5.58 4.59 16.69
C THR A 206 -6.50 4.54 15.48
N VAL A 207 -6.91 5.70 14.95
CA VAL A 207 -7.90 5.79 13.87
C VAL A 207 -7.36 6.58 12.70
N ALA A 208 -7.39 5.98 11.52
CA ALA A 208 -7.05 6.62 10.27
C ALA A 208 -8.19 6.56 9.24
N LEU A 209 -8.35 7.63 8.47
CA LEU A 209 -9.15 7.67 7.26
C LEU A 209 -8.21 7.72 6.05
N ASN A 210 -8.55 6.95 5.02
CA ASN A 210 -7.80 6.89 3.78
C ASN A 210 -8.67 7.37 2.62
N LEU A 211 -8.07 8.09 1.68
CA LEU A 211 -8.60 8.33 0.35
C LEU A 211 -7.53 7.87 -0.64
N SER A 212 -7.84 6.87 -1.45
CA SER A 212 -6.87 6.22 -2.33
C SER A 212 -7.35 6.21 -3.77
N GLY A 213 -6.46 6.52 -4.70
CA GLY A 213 -6.63 6.33 -6.12
C GLY A 213 -5.65 5.27 -6.61
N LEU A 214 -6.17 4.15 -7.09
CA LEU A 214 -5.36 3.06 -7.65
C LEU A 214 -5.21 3.25 -9.14
N ASN A 215 -4.03 2.90 -9.65
CA ASN A 215 -3.69 2.89 -11.07
C ASN A 215 -4.13 4.17 -11.82
N VAL A 216 -3.84 5.32 -11.22
CA VAL A 216 -4.37 6.63 -11.68
C VAL A 216 -3.92 7.03 -13.08
N LEU A 217 -2.85 6.41 -13.60
CA LEU A 217 -2.35 6.65 -14.96
C LEU A 217 -2.88 5.64 -15.99
N ALA A 218 -3.71 4.68 -15.58
CA ALA A 218 -4.28 3.73 -16.52
C ALA A 218 -5.09 4.46 -17.61
N ASP A 219 -4.83 4.09 -18.87
CA ASP A 219 -5.60 4.60 -20.00
C ASP A 219 -6.87 3.75 -20.16
N ASP A 220 -8.02 4.39 -19.96
CA ASP A 220 -9.33 3.74 -20.04
C ASP A 220 -9.69 3.31 -21.49
N ASN A 221 -8.95 3.82 -22.49
CA ASN A 221 -9.12 3.47 -23.91
C ASN A 221 -8.29 2.25 -24.34
N ARG A 222 -7.52 1.65 -23.45
CA ARG A 222 -6.77 0.43 -23.75
C ARG A 222 -7.71 -0.74 -24.05
N SER A 223 -7.20 -1.71 -24.80
CA SER A 223 -7.93 -2.96 -25.03
C SER A 223 -8.22 -3.69 -23.71
N ALA A 224 -9.28 -4.47 -23.66
CA ALA A 224 -9.59 -5.29 -22.48
C ALA A 224 -8.45 -6.27 -22.15
N GLU A 225 -7.69 -6.72 -23.15
CA GLU A 225 -6.51 -7.57 -22.94
C GLU A 225 -5.36 -6.84 -22.25
N ASP A 226 -5.14 -5.55 -22.60
CA ASP A 226 -4.11 -4.74 -21.96
C ASP A 226 -4.51 -4.32 -20.54
N GLN A 227 -5.80 -4.04 -20.32
CA GLN A 227 -6.33 -3.75 -18.99
C GLN A 227 -6.25 -4.99 -18.06
N ALA A 228 -6.41 -6.19 -18.61
CA ALA A 228 -6.27 -7.45 -17.86
C ALA A 228 -4.82 -7.74 -17.41
N LYS A 229 -3.83 -7.05 -17.97
CA LYS A 229 -2.42 -7.13 -17.55
C LYS A 229 -2.13 -6.29 -16.31
N ASP A 230 -2.97 -5.29 -16.02
CA ASP A 230 -2.83 -4.47 -14.83
C ASP A 230 -3.09 -5.33 -13.59
N LYS A 231 -2.34 -5.03 -12.54
CA LYS A 231 -2.49 -5.72 -11.26
C LYS A 231 -3.77 -5.30 -10.57
N ASP A 232 -4.06 -4.03 -10.62
CA ASP A 232 -5.25 -3.43 -10.02
C ASP A 232 -5.99 -2.53 -11.01
N PRO A 233 -7.32 -2.55 -11.02
CA PRO A 233 -8.10 -1.67 -11.86
C PRO A 233 -8.01 -0.23 -11.36
N LYS A 234 -8.16 0.73 -12.28
CA LYS A 234 -8.29 2.15 -11.92
C LYS A 234 -9.49 2.37 -11.02
N SER A 235 -9.24 2.79 -9.78
CA SER A 235 -10.27 2.89 -8.75
C SER A 235 -10.05 4.08 -7.84
N ILE A 236 -11.13 4.59 -7.23
CA ILE A 236 -11.05 5.46 -6.07
C ILE A 236 -11.71 4.77 -4.88
N LEU A 237 -11.01 4.77 -3.76
CA LEU A 237 -11.43 4.13 -2.52
C LEU A 237 -11.41 5.14 -1.39
N ILE A 238 -12.39 5.02 -0.50
CA ILE A 238 -12.41 5.68 0.80
C ILE A 238 -12.29 4.59 1.84
N GLY A 239 -11.34 4.74 2.74
CA GLY A 239 -11.00 3.74 3.72
C GLY A 239 -11.00 4.25 5.15
N PHE A 240 -11.12 3.29 6.05
CA PHE A 240 -11.04 3.47 7.49
C PHE A 240 -10.17 2.35 8.06
N SER A 241 -9.26 2.70 8.98
CA SER A 241 -8.47 1.73 9.75
C SER A 241 -8.53 2.07 11.22
N TRP A 242 -8.62 1.06 12.05
CA TRP A 242 -8.61 1.17 13.50
C TRP A 242 -7.61 0.18 14.09
N ILE A 243 -6.58 0.70 14.75
CA ILE A 243 -5.53 -0.08 15.41
C ILE A 243 -5.70 0.07 16.91
N ASN A 244 -5.74 -1.06 17.61
CA ASN A 244 -5.95 -1.06 19.07
C ASN A 244 -5.07 -2.10 19.74
N PRO A 245 -4.52 -1.81 20.94
CA PRO A 245 -3.93 -2.82 21.82
C PRO A 245 -4.95 -3.88 22.21
N LEU A 246 -4.51 -5.16 22.25
CA LEU A 246 -5.28 -6.29 22.79
C LEU A 246 -5.28 -6.29 24.32
#